data_1c05744f5310d9367ee3f4124ece6a69
#
_entry.id   1c05744f5310d9367ee3f4124ece6a69
#
_cell.length_a   1.000
_cell.length_b   1.000
_cell.length_c   1.000
_cell.angle_alpha   90.00
_cell.angle_beta   90.00
_cell.angle_gamma   90.00
#
_symmetry.space_group_name_H-M   'P 1'
#
loop_
_entity.id
_entity.type
_entity.pdbx_description
1 polymer ?
#
loop_
_entity_poly.entity_id
_entity_poly.type
_entity_poly.pdbx_seq_one_letter_code
_entity_poly.pdbx_strand_id
1 'polypeptide(L)'
;MAFREIKGDKRHRKDGSMSKDFEVRQINTDVLIIGGGTAGCYAALTLSRDTGLSVVIAEKAHIKRSGCLAAGVNAINAYITKGHAPQDYVDYARKDAAGIVREDLLLTAAEHFNEVTADMENLGLVILKDENGDYVTRGNRNIKINGENFKPILAGAVQEQENVSVINRVNITKLLTKDNKVYGAVGFSLEDETAYEIHAGAVLVATGGAAGLYKPNNPGFSRHKMWYPPFNTGAGYAMGIRAGAEMTSFEMRFIALRCKDTIAPTGTIAQGVGAKQINSKGFVYEDKYGLTTSERVYGTVRENQLGNGPCYLKTSGIDKDQEENLLKAYLNMAPSQTLKWIETGELPGEQDVEIEGTEPYIVGGHTASGYWVDTNRETTIHGLYAAGDVAGGCPQKYVCLLYTSPSPRDS
;
A
#
# COMPACT_ATOMS: atom_id res chain seq x y z
N MET A 1 8.22 -30.52 4.40
CA MET A 1 6.78 -30.66 4.72
C MET A 1 6.18 -31.74 3.83
N ALA A 2 5.60 -32.80 4.39
CA ALA A 2 4.99 -33.86 3.62
C ALA A 2 3.56 -33.48 3.26
N PHE A 3 3.28 -33.29 1.98
CA PHE A 3 1.90 -33.12 1.50
C PHE A 3 1.16 -34.44 1.62
N ARG A 4 0.02 -34.43 2.30
CA ARG A 4 -0.90 -35.58 2.32
C ARG A 4 -1.96 -35.36 1.25
N GLU A 5 -1.92 -36.13 0.16
CA GLU A 5 -3.02 -36.24 -0.80
C GLU A 5 -4.18 -37.01 -0.16
N ILE A 6 -5.35 -36.40 -0.15
CA ILE A 6 -6.60 -37.09 0.18
C ILE A 6 -7.40 -37.21 -1.12
N LYS A 7 -7.62 -38.45 -1.56
CA LYS A 7 -8.52 -38.75 -2.69
C LYS A 7 -9.96 -38.43 -2.29
N GLY A 8 -10.58 -37.44 -2.98
CA GLY A 8 -11.97 -37.05 -2.77
C GLY A 8 -12.95 -38.15 -3.19
N ASP A 9 -14.03 -38.28 -2.42
CA ASP A 9 -15.16 -39.15 -2.70
C ASP A 9 -16.05 -38.56 -3.81
N LYS A 10 -16.23 -39.28 -4.91
CA LYS A 10 -17.02 -38.85 -6.07
C LYS A 10 -18.49 -39.00 -5.79
N ARG A 11 -19.19 -37.89 -5.53
CA ARG A 11 -20.66 -37.87 -5.40
C ARG A 11 -21.31 -37.49 -6.72
N HIS A 12 -22.11 -38.39 -7.31
CA HIS A 12 -22.95 -38.08 -8.46
C HIS A 12 -24.22 -37.32 -8.04
N ARG A 13 -24.54 -36.21 -8.72
CA ARG A 13 -25.86 -35.61 -8.62
C ARG A 13 -26.89 -36.40 -9.45
N LYS A 14 -28.14 -36.46 -8.97
CA LYS A 14 -29.24 -37.18 -9.60
C LYS A 14 -29.66 -36.68 -11.02
N ASP A 15 -29.07 -35.57 -11.48
CA ASP A 15 -29.36 -34.96 -12.79
C ASP A 15 -28.36 -35.35 -13.89
N GLY A 16 -27.40 -36.25 -13.61
CA GLY A 16 -26.41 -36.67 -14.60
C GLY A 16 -25.35 -35.64 -14.96
N SER A 17 -25.33 -34.46 -14.36
CA SER A 17 -24.26 -33.49 -14.56
C SER A 17 -23.03 -33.93 -13.76
N MET A 18 -21.87 -34.03 -14.43
CA MET A 18 -20.60 -34.20 -13.72
C MET A 18 -20.35 -32.92 -12.91
N SER A 19 -20.40 -33.03 -11.58
CA SER A 19 -19.80 -32.00 -10.75
C SER A 19 -18.32 -31.98 -11.05
N LYS A 20 -17.78 -30.85 -11.46
CA LYS A 20 -16.34 -30.65 -11.46
C LYS A 20 -15.89 -30.75 -10.02
N ASP A 21 -15.31 -31.86 -9.65
CA ASP A 21 -14.77 -32.07 -8.30
C ASP A 21 -13.45 -31.30 -8.23
N PHE A 22 -13.39 -30.24 -7.43
CA PHE A 22 -12.14 -29.59 -7.09
C PHE A 22 -11.25 -30.56 -6.32
N GLU A 23 -9.97 -30.67 -6.73
CA GLU A 23 -8.96 -31.29 -5.89
C GLU A 23 -8.79 -30.47 -4.60
N VAL A 24 -9.01 -31.05 -3.44
CA VAL A 24 -8.84 -30.36 -2.17
C VAL A 24 -7.45 -30.64 -1.61
N ARG A 25 -6.63 -29.59 -1.49
CA ARG A 25 -5.32 -29.65 -0.82
C ARG A 25 -5.45 -29.14 0.60
N GLN A 26 -5.15 -29.99 1.56
CA GLN A 26 -5.07 -29.64 2.97
C GLN A 26 -3.63 -29.30 3.36
N ILE A 27 -3.46 -28.17 4.04
CA ILE A 27 -2.17 -27.67 4.53
C ILE A 27 -2.30 -27.36 6.01
N ASN A 28 -1.29 -27.75 6.80
CA ASN A 28 -1.17 -27.37 8.20
C ASN A 28 0.09 -26.52 8.37
N THR A 29 -0.01 -25.43 9.11
CA THR A 29 1.08 -24.52 9.42
C THR A 29 0.86 -23.87 10.78
N ASP A 30 1.89 -23.31 11.39
CA ASP A 30 1.72 -22.53 12.62
C ASP A 30 1.07 -21.18 12.33
N VAL A 31 1.51 -20.51 11.25
CA VAL A 31 0.97 -19.21 10.85
C VAL A 31 0.60 -19.22 9.36
N LEU A 32 -0.62 -18.77 9.05
CA LEU A 32 -1.06 -18.47 7.70
C LEU A 32 -1.04 -16.96 7.48
N ILE A 33 -0.35 -16.49 6.44
CA ILE A 33 -0.37 -15.10 5.98
C ILE A 33 -1.17 -15.01 4.68
N ILE A 34 -2.23 -14.21 4.69
CA ILE A 34 -3.08 -13.99 3.51
C ILE A 34 -2.65 -12.68 2.85
N GLY A 35 -1.93 -12.79 1.74
CA GLY A 35 -1.37 -11.67 0.98
C GLY A 35 0.14 -11.53 1.16
N GLY A 36 0.87 -11.69 0.06
CA GLY A 36 2.33 -11.57 -0.02
C GLY A 36 2.79 -10.15 -0.42
N GLY A 37 2.06 -9.11 0.00
CA GLY A 37 2.52 -7.72 -0.11
C GLY A 37 3.67 -7.42 0.85
N THR A 38 4.03 -6.14 1.01
CA THR A 38 5.12 -5.72 1.91
C THR A 38 4.90 -6.19 3.34
N ALA A 39 3.71 -5.94 3.89
CA ALA A 39 3.38 -6.33 5.26
C ALA A 39 3.46 -7.86 5.46
N GLY A 40 2.91 -8.63 4.52
CA GLY A 40 2.95 -10.09 4.61
C GLY A 40 4.35 -10.67 4.44
N CYS A 41 5.17 -10.13 3.54
CA CYS A 41 6.55 -10.55 3.37
C CYS A 41 7.39 -10.23 4.62
N TYR A 42 7.28 -9.01 5.15
CA TYR A 42 8.07 -8.61 6.31
C TYR A 42 7.67 -9.40 7.55
N ALA A 43 6.36 -9.63 7.77
CA ALA A 43 5.88 -10.48 8.85
C ALA A 43 6.42 -11.92 8.74
N ALA A 44 6.43 -12.49 7.53
CA ALA A 44 7.00 -13.82 7.32
C ALA A 44 8.48 -13.89 7.64
N LEU A 45 9.27 -12.87 7.26
CA LEU A 45 10.69 -12.78 7.59
C LEU A 45 10.92 -12.70 9.10
N THR A 46 10.19 -11.82 9.79
CA THR A 46 10.29 -11.68 11.25
C THR A 46 9.94 -12.99 11.96
N LEU A 47 8.80 -13.60 11.61
CA LEU A 47 8.41 -14.89 12.18
C LEU A 47 9.44 -15.99 11.93
N SER A 48 9.99 -16.05 10.73
CA SER A 48 10.99 -17.04 10.37
C SER A 48 12.26 -16.89 11.19
N ARG A 49 12.76 -15.67 11.33
CA ARG A 49 14.02 -15.37 12.02
C ARG A 49 13.92 -15.53 13.54
N ASP A 50 12.81 -15.04 14.10
CA ASP A 50 12.70 -14.86 15.55
C ASP A 50 12.09 -16.08 16.25
N THR A 51 11.29 -16.89 15.56
CA THR A 51 10.50 -17.94 16.19
C THR A 51 10.74 -19.34 15.64
N GLY A 52 11.19 -19.47 14.40
CA GLY A 52 11.31 -20.75 13.71
C GLY A 52 9.98 -21.44 13.39
N LEU A 53 8.84 -20.73 13.56
CA LEU A 53 7.51 -21.23 13.23
C LEU A 53 7.38 -21.51 11.73
N SER A 54 6.58 -22.52 11.39
CA SER A 54 6.20 -22.78 10.00
C SER A 54 5.21 -21.73 9.52
N VAL A 55 5.51 -21.10 8.37
CA VAL A 55 4.69 -20.03 7.79
C VAL A 55 4.26 -20.40 6.38
N VAL A 56 2.98 -20.22 6.09
CA VAL A 56 2.45 -20.28 4.71
C VAL A 56 1.96 -18.91 4.29
N ILE A 57 2.46 -18.41 3.16
CA ILE A 57 1.92 -17.21 2.52
C ILE A 57 1.03 -17.64 1.35
N ALA A 58 -0.27 -17.30 1.41
CA ALA A 58 -1.20 -17.46 0.30
C ALA A 58 -1.30 -16.12 -0.45
N GLU A 59 -0.79 -16.07 -1.68
CA GLU A 59 -0.73 -14.87 -2.51
C GLU A 59 -1.62 -15.01 -3.75
N LYS A 60 -2.55 -14.06 -3.93
CA LYS A 60 -3.49 -14.08 -5.06
C LYS A 60 -2.80 -13.85 -6.42
N ALA A 61 -1.77 -13.03 -6.46
CA ALA A 61 -0.99 -12.78 -7.66
C ALA A 61 0.33 -13.59 -7.63
N HIS A 62 1.45 -12.93 -7.57
CA HIS A 62 2.77 -13.55 -7.48
C HIS A 62 3.64 -12.74 -6.52
N ILE A 63 4.24 -13.40 -5.53
CA ILE A 63 4.95 -12.73 -4.43
C ILE A 63 6.03 -11.76 -4.90
N LYS A 64 6.72 -12.00 -6.00
CA LYS A 64 7.79 -11.13 -6.51
C LYS A 64 7.30 -9.74 -6.91
N ARG A 65 6.04 -9.59 -7.32
CA ARG A 65 5.50 -8.34 -7.86
C ARG A 65 4.07 -8.04 -7.37
N SER A 66 3.63 -8.62 -6.25
CA SER A 66 2.34 -8.31 -5.63
C SER A 66 2.44 -7.11 -4.69
N GLY A 67 1.30 -6.45 -4.47
CA GLY A 67 1.16 -5.29 -3.60
C GLY A 67 1.56 -3.96 -4.25
N CYS A 68 1.29 -2.87 -3.53
CA CYS A 68 1.49 -1.51 -4.04
C CYS A 68 2.96 -1.17 -4.29
N LEU A 69 3.89 -1.68 -3.47
CA LEU A 69 5.34 -1.45 -3.64
C LEU A 69 5.94 -2.10 -4.89
N ALA A 70 5.19 -2.96 -5.58
CA ALA A 70 5.62 -3.51 -6.86
C ALA A 70 5.79 -2.44 -7.95
N ALA A 71 5.15 -1.30 -7.80
CA ALA A 71 5.31 -0.14 -8.67
C ALA A 71 6.61 0.65 -8.43
N GLY A 72 7.33 0.33 -7.34
CA GLY A 72 8.51 1.09 -6.92
C GLY A 72 8.13 2.33 -6.10
N VAL A 73 9.08 2.79 -5.30
CA VAL A 73 8.97 4.01 -4.48
C VAL A 73 10.32 4.74 -4.45
N ASN A 74 10.31 6.05 -4.25
CA ASN A 74 11.52 6.86 -4.21
C ASN A 74 11.83 7.45 -2.82
N ALA A 75 11.02 7.12 -1.85
CA ALA A 75 11.19 7.57 -0.47
C ALA A 75 10.51 6.64 0.53
N ILE A 76 11.08 6.56 1.72
CA ILE A 76 10.41 6.04 2.92
C ILE A 76 9.93 7.26 3.71
N ASN A 77 8.61 7.38 3.93
CA ASN A 77 7.97 8.51 4.60
C ASN A 77 7.78 8.29 6.11
N ALA A 78 8.38 7.26 6.64
CA ALA A 78 8.30 6.84 8.02
C ALA A 78 9.70 6.54 8.55
N TYR A 79 10.40 7.58 8.83
CA TYR A 79 11.74 7.53 9.39
C TYR A 79 11.88 8.64 10.46
N ILE A 80 12.38 8.29 11.60
CA ILE A 80 12.64 9.28 12.66
C ILE A 80 14.01 9.88 12.41
N THR A 81 14.04 11.10 11.86
CA THR A 81 15.29 11.81 11.54
C THR A 81 16.00 12.29 12.80
N LYS A 82 17.31 12.57 12.68
CA LYS A 82 18.14 13.03 13.79
C LYS A 82 17.54 14.28 14.46
N GLY A 83 17.40 14.23 15.79
CA GLY A 83 16.82 15.31 16.58
C GLY A 83 15.29 15.23 16.76
N HIS A 84 14.66 14.20 16.22
CA HIS A 84 13.23 13.91 16.36
C HIS A 84 13.01 12.64 17.15
N ALA A 85 11.77 12.48 17.65
CA ALA A 85 11.31 11.32 18.42
C ALA A 85 10.09 10.67 17.73
N PRO A 86 9.78 9.39 18.02
CA PRO A 86 8.56 8.74 17.52
C PRO A 86 7.28 9.53 17.76
N GLN A 87 7.21 10.29 18.88
CA GLN A 87 6.07 11.15 19.21
C GLN A 87 5.85 12.26 18.17
N ASP A 88 6.92 12.82 17.59
CA ASP A 88 6.80 13.87 16.56
C ASP A 88 6.03 13.38 15.33
N TYR A 89 6.21 12.09 15.00
CA TYR A 89 5.45 11.45 13.93
C TYR A 89 3.96 11.32 14.29
N VAL A 90 3.65 10.94 15.51
CA VAL A 90 2.27 10.86 16.04
C VAL A 90 1.60 12.23 16.00
N ASP A 91 2.30 13.27 16.45
CA ASP A 91 1.79 14.65 16.47
C ASP A 91 1.52 15.18 15.05
N TYR A 92 2.41 14.87 14.11
CA TYR A 92 2.17 15.16 12.71
C TYR A 92 0.89 14.46 12.19
N ALA A 93 0.76 13.17 12.42
CA ALA A 93 -0.38 12.39 11.95
C ALA A 93 -1.70 12.87 12.60
N ARG A 94 -1.66 13.23 13.88
CA ARG A 94 -2.81 13.84 14.59
C ARG A 94 -3.24 15.14 13.92
N LYS A 95 -2.29 16.01 13.60
CA LYS A 95 -2.58 17.28 12.91
C LYS A 95 -3.19 17.05 11.53
N ASP A 96 -2.61 16.18 10.71
CA ASP A 96 -3.08 15.92 9.34
C ASP A 96 -4.46 15.24 9.31
N ALA A 97 -4.81 14.47 10.33
CA ALA A 97 -6.09 13.80 10.46
C ALA A 97 -7.11 14.58 11.34
N ALA A 98 -6.85 15.86 11.63
CA ALA A 98 -7.71 16.70 12.46
C ALA A 98 -8.08 16.07 13.83
N GLY A 99 -7.16 15.37 14.44
CA GLY A 99 -7.33 14.71 15.73
C GLY A 99 -7.95 13.31 15.71
N ILE A 100 -8.39 12.82 14.55
CA ILE A 100 -9.02 11.50 14.42
C ILE A 100 -7.95 10.45 14.13
N VAL A 101 -7.22 10.04 15.17
CA VAL A 101 -6.14 9.04 15.07
C VAL A 101 -6.10 8.08 16.26
N ARG A 102 -5.61 6.88 16.02
CA ARG A 102 -5.22 5.89 17.04
C ARG A 102 -3.73 6.08 17.34
N GLU A 103 -3.44 7.00 18.25
CA GLU A 103 -2.08 7.39 18.60
C GLU A 103 -1.25 6.23 19.14
N ASP A 104 -1.88 5.34 19.88
CA ASP A 104 -1.29 4.09 20.38
C ASP A 104 -0.73 3.22 19.25
N LEU A 105 -1.49 3.04 18.15
CA LEU A 105 -1.05 2.27 17.00
C LEU A 105 0.02 2.97 16.17
N LEU A 106 -0.03 4.30 16.11
CA LEU A 106 0.98 5.10 15.42
C LEU A 106 2.30 5.08 16.18
N LEU A 107 2.25 5.21 17.52
CA LEU A 107 3.44 5.22 18.37
C LEU A 107 4.16 3.87 18.30
N THR A 108 3.44 2.75 18.49
CA THR A 108 4.04 1.41 18.38
C THR A 108 4.70 1.15 17.03
N ALA A 109 4.18 1.74 15.95
CA ALA A 109 4.83 1.64 14.65
C ALA A 109 6.06 2.56 14.55
N ALA A 110 5.94 3.81 15.02
CA ALA A 110 7.00 4.80 14.91
C ALA A 110 8.27 4.42 15.69
N GLU A 111 8.11 3.70 16.79
CA GLU A 111 9.21 3.18 17.60
C GLU A 111 10.10 2.18 16.83
N HIS A 112 9.57 1.52 15.79
CA HIS A 112 10.28 0.53 14.99
C HIS A 112 10.70 1.00 13.59
N PHE A 113 10.36 2.21 13.16
CA PHE A 113 10.62 2.67 11.79
C PHE A 113 12.09 2.61 11.40
N ASN A 114 12.97 3.05 12.26
CA ASN A 114 14.40 3.12 11.96
C ASN A 114 15.04 1.73 11.93
N GLU A 115 14.63 0.85 12.82
CA GLU A 115 15.05 -0.55 12.86
C GLU A 115 14.66 -1.28 11.57
N VAL A 116 13.37 -1.19 11.18
CA VAL A 116 12.87 -1.80 9.94
C VAL A 116 13.55 -1.21 8.70
N THR A 117 13.88 0.08 8.73
CA THR A 117 14.62 0.73 7.63
C THR A 117 16.03 0.18 7.51
N ALA A 118 16.75 0.00 8.63
CA ALA A 118 18.06 -0.60 8.64
C ALA A 118 18.03 -2.08 8.17
N ASP A 119 17.03 -2.82 8.57
CA ASP A 119 16.79 -4.18 8.07
C ASP A 119 16.62 -4.21 6.55
N MET A 120 15.86 -3.29 5.98
CA MET A 120 15.69 -3.21 4.54
C MET A 120 16.98 -2.86 3.81
N GLU A 121 17.82 -1.98 4.38
CA GLU A 121 19.15 -1.68 3.84
C GLU A 121 20.03 -2.93 3.86
N ASN A 122 20.03 -3.67 4.97
CA ASN A 122 20.78 -4.92 5.11
C ASN A 122 20.34 -5.99 4.11
N LEU A 123 19.05 -5.99 3.71
CA LEU A 123 18.53 -6.86 2.66
C LEU A 123 18.90 -6.39 1.24
N GLY A 124 19.54 -5.23 1.10
CA GLY A 124 20.00 -4.70 -0.18
C GLY A 124 19.16 -3.54 -0.75
N LEU A 125 18.27 -2.94 0.04
CA LEU A 125 17.60 -1.71 -0.39
C LEU A 125 18.61 -0.57 -0.44
N VAL A 126 18.69 0.10 -1.58
CA VAL A 126 19.57 1.25 -1.76
C VAL A 126 18.94 2.49 -1.13
N ILE A 127 19.51 2.93 -0.02
CA ILE A 127 19.15 4.21 0.63
C ILE A 127 20.22 5.23 0.27
N LEU A 128 19.78 6.41 -0.17
CA LEU A 128 20.71 7.47 -0.58
C LEU A 128 21.40 8.05 0.66
N LYS A 129 22.74 8.18 0.59
CA LYS A 129 23.56 8.75 1.65
C LYS A 129 24.27 10.01 1.15
N ASP A 130 24.46 10.96 2.06
CA ASP A 130 25.25 12.16 1.82
C ASP A 130 26.76 11.87 1.93
N GLU A 131 27.56 12.91 1.79
CA GLU A 131 29.03 12.84 1.89
C GLU A 131 29.55 12.40 3.27
N ASN A 132 28.74 12.53 4.32
CA ASN A 132 29.04 12.09 5.69
C ASN A 132 28.61 10.65 5.96
N GLY A 133 27.90 10.02 5.02
CA GLY A 133 27.32 8.68 5.17
C GLY A 133 25.96 8.67 5.88
N ASP A 134 25.38 9.83 6.20
CA ASP A 134 24.04 9.95 6.75
C ASP A 134 22.98 9.81 5.64
N TYR A 135 21.80 9.27 5.98
CA TYR A 135 20.71 9.17 5.01
C TYR A 135 20.26 10.54 4.51
N VAL A 136 20.11 10.68 3.20
CA VAL A 136 19.56 11.91 2.61
C VAL A 136 18.10 12.04 3.00
N THR A 137 17.83 13.04 3.86
CA THR A 137 16.49 13.32 4.37
C THR A 137 15.73 14.28 3.46
N ARG A 138 14.40 14.21 3.55
CA ARG A 138 13.48 15.18 2.99
C ARG A 138 12.47 15.55 4.07
N GLY A 139 12.57 16.79 4.61
CA GLY A 139 11.82 17.16 5.82
C GLY A 139 12.23 16.32 7.04
N ASN A 140 11.33 16.18 8.00
CA ASN A 140 11.64 15.67 9.35
C ASN A 140 11.41 14.17 9.54
N ARG A 141 10.93 13.43 8.52
CA ARG A 141 10.48 12.05 8.66
C ARG A 141 10.60 11.20 7.42
N ASN A 142 11.36 11.64 6.46
CA ASN A 142 11.42 11.06 5.13
C ASN A 142 12.86 10.91 4.67
N ILE A 143 13.18 9.75 4.12
CA ILE A 143 14.49 9.48 3.51
C ILE A 143 14.35 9.08 2.06
N LYS A 144 15.36 9.42 1.24
CA LYS A 144 15.40 9.09 -0.18
C LYS A 144 15.93 7.69 -0.41
N ILE A 145 15.27 6.94 -1.29
CA ILE A 145 15.68 5.58 -1.67
C ILE A 145 15.58 5.37 -3.19
N ASN A 146 16.26 4.34 -3.68
CA ASN A 146 16.02 3.74 -4.98
C ASN A 146 15.19 2.47 -4.78
N GLY A 147 13.87 2.62 -4.74
CA GLY A 147 12.95 1.59 -4.27
C GLY A 147 12.26 0.78 -5.38
N GLU A 148 12.74 0.79 -6.62
CA GLU A 148 12.20 -0.04 -7.69
C GLU A 148 12.32 -1.54 -7.40
N ASN A 149 13.36 -1.92 -6.66
CA ASN A 149 13.64 -3.30 -6.26
C ASN A 149 13.16 -3.66 -4.85
N PHE A 150 12.46 -2.76 -4.17
CA PHE A 150 12.00 -2.97 -2.80
C PHE A 150 11.22 -4.29 -2.66
N LYS A 151 10.22 -4.49 -3.51
CA LYS A 151 9.39 -5.70 -3.46
C LYS A 151 10.15 -6.98 -3.87
N PRO A 152 10.93 -7.00 -4.95
CA PRO A 152 11.81 -8.12 -5.27
C PRO A 152 12.78 -8.51 -4.16
N ILE A 153 13.40 -7.55 -3.46
CA ILE A 153 14.29 -7.78 -2.32
C ILE A 153 13.56 -8.55 -1.21
N LEU A 154 12.40 -8.05 -0.78
CA LEU A 154 11.58 -8.72 0.24
C LEU A 154 11.14 -10.12 -0.20
N ALA A 155 10.69 -10.26 -1.44
CA ALA A 155 10.25 -11.55 -1.95
C ALA A 155 11.39 -12.56 -2.05
N GLY A 156 12.60 -12.11 -2.43
CA GLY A 156 13.81 -12.94 -2.43
C GLY A 156 14.14 -13.43 -1.03
N ALA A 157 14.24 -12.51 -0.07
CA ALA A 157 14.54 -12.83 1.32
C ALA A 157 13.53 -13.83 1.94
N VAL A 158 12.23 -13.68 1.63
CA VAL A 158 11.19 -14.64 2.07
C VAL A 158 11.41 -16.01 1.45
N GLN A 159 11.75 -16.08 0.16
CA GLN A 159 11.94 -17.36 -0.56
C GLN A 159 13.20 -18.12 -0.11
N GLU A 160 14.13 -17.46 0.53
CA GLU A 160 15.35 -18.05 1.13
C GLU A 160 15.10 -18.69 2.49
N GLN A 161 13.94 -18.44 3.12
CA GLN A 161 13.61 -19.00 4.43
C GLN A 161 13.10 -20.45 4.30
N GLU A 162 13.76 -21.39 4.97
CA GLU A 162 13.43 -22.82 4.91
C GLU A 162 12.05 -23.17 5.52
N ASN A 163 11.62 -22.40 6.53
CA ASN A 163 10.34 -22.58 7.22
C ASN A 163 9.19 -21.73 6.66
N VAL A 164 9.39 -21.04 5.54
CA VAL A 164 8.36 -20.25 4.85
C VAL A 164 8.00 -20.89 3.51
N SER A 165 6.75 -21.22 3.33
CA SER A 165 6.20 -21.71 2.06
C SER A 165 5.31 -20.66 1.41
N VAL A 166 5.52 -20.39 0.11
CA VAL A 166 4.73 -19.43 -0.65
C VAL A 166 3.88 -20.14 -1.68
N ILE A 167 2.57 -19.91 -1.63
CA ILE A 167 1.61 -20.41 -2.60
C ILE A 167 1.08 -19.22 -3.40
N ASN A 168 1.60 -19.06 -4.62
CA ASN A 168 1.14 -18.03 -5.54
C ASN A 168 -0.15 -18.44 -6.24
N ARG A 169 -0.89 -17.48 -6.79
CA ARG A 169 -2.12 -17.68 -7.55
C ARG A 169 -3.24 -18.36 -6.77
N VAL A 170 -3.27 -18.15 -5.46
CA VAL A 170 -4.32 -18.66 -4.56
C VAL A 170 -5.13 -17.50 -3.99
N ASN A 171 -6.42 -17.50 -4.28
CA ASN A 171 -7.36 -16.53 -3.75
C ASN A 171 -8.06 -17.10 -2.52
N ILE A 172 -7.72 -16.59 -1.34
CA ILE A 172 -8.42 -16.93 -0.10
C ILE A 172 -9.74 -16.17 -0.04
N THR A 173 -10.81 -16.87 0.32
CA THR A 173 -12.18 -16.34 0.26
C THR A 173 -12.95 -16.41 1.57
N LYS A 174 -12.51 -17.24 2.51
CA LYS A 174 -13.20 -17.43 3.79
C LYS A 174 -12.20 -17.78 4.89
N LEU A 175 -12.36 -17.15 6.05
CA LEU A 175 -11.70 -17.54 7.29
C LEU A 175 -12.47 -18.71 7.93
N LEU A 176 -11.76 -19.64 8.51
CA LEU A 176 -12.30 -20.73 9.33
C LEU A 176 -12.27 -20.27 10.78
N THR A 177 -13.44 -20.07 11.36
CA THR A 177 -13.59 -19.59 12.74
C THR A 177 -14.54 -20.47 13.52
N LYS A 178 -14.27 -20.63 14.82
CA LYS A 178 -15.14 -21.30 15.77
C LYS A 178 -14.94 -20.67 17.15
N ASP A 179 -16.02 -20.43 17.87
CA ASP A 179 -16.01 -19.89 19.23
C ASP A 179 -15.14 -18.62 19.37
N ASN A 180 -15.31 -17.68 18.44
CA ASN A 180 -14.56 -16.42 18.32
C ASN A 180 -13.04 -16.60 18.16
N LYS A 181 -12.59 -17.74 17.63
CA LYS A 181 -11.18 -18.02 17.35
C LYS A 181 -11.02 -18.45 15.90
N VAL A 182 -9.97 -17.93 15.22
CA VAL A 182 -9.59 -18.40 13.89
C VAL A 182 -8.74 -19.68 14.02
N TYR A 183 -8.91 -20.60 13.06
CA TYR A 183 -8.10 -21.82 12.97
C TYR A 183 -7.64 -22.12 11.53
N GLY A 184 -7.83 -21.20 10.60
CA GLY A 184 -7.38 -21.33 9.23
C GLY A 184 -8.19 -20.53 8.23
N ALA A 185 -8.06 -20.91 6.98
CA ALA A 185 -8.79 -20.28 5.86
C ALA A 185 -8.98 -21.27 4.70
N VAL A 186 -9.93 -20.96 3.82
CA VAL A 186 -10.13 -21.67 2.56
C VAL A 186 -10.04 -20.74 1.37
N GLY A 187 -9.58 -21.29 0.26
CA GLY A 187 -9.41 -20.57 -1.00
C GLY A 187 -9.36 -21.51 -2.18
N PHE A 188 -9.03 -20.95 -3.34
CA PHE A 188 -8.91 -21.73 -4.56
C PHE A 188 -7.78 -21.18 -5.44
N SER A 189 -7.23 -22.07 -6.26
CA SER A 189 -6.25 -21.72 -7.29
C SER A 189 -6.90 -20.89 -8.38
N LEU A 190 -6.14 -19.93 -8.94
CA LEU A 190 -6.52 -19.14 -10.12
C LEU A 190 -6.03 -19.78 -11.43
N GLU A 191 -5.28 -20.88 -11.35
CA GLU A 191 -4.63 -21.51 -12.48
C GLU A 191 -5.23 -22.89 -12.82
N ASP A 192 -5.76 -23.57 -11.80
CA ASP A 192 -6.31 -24.92 -11.93
C ASP A 192 -7.55 -25.11 -11.04
N GLU A 193 -8.12 -26.33 -11.02
CA GLU A 193 -9.31 -26.71 -10.25
C GLU A 193 -8.94 -27.19 -8.82
N THR A 194 -7.96 -26.54 -8.17
CA THR A 194 -7.53 -26.88 -6.81
C THR A 194 -8.21 -25.96 -5.80
N ALA A 195 -8.85 -26.52 -4.79
CA ALA A 195 -9.29 -25.84 -3.58
C ALA A 195 -8.25 -26.06 -2.47
N TYR A 196 -8.04 -25.04 -1.67
CA TYR A 196 -7.12 -25.08 -0.53
C TYR A 196 -7.89 -24.95 0.77
N GLU A 197 -7.61 -25.84 1.71
CA GLU A 197 -8.03 -25.75 3.09
C GLU A 197 -6.76 -25.69 3.95
N ILE A 198 -6.50 -24.52 4.53
CA ILE A 198 -5.27 -24.26 5.27
C ILE A 198 -5.61 -24.08 6.73
N HIS A 199 -5.14 -25.00 7.56
CA HIS A 199 -5.27 -24.94 9.02
C HIS A 199 -4.04 -24.28 9.62
N ALA A 200 -4.26 -23.33 10.54
CA ALA A 200 -3.20 -22.57 11.17
C ALA A 200 -3.52 -22.23 12.63
N GLY A 201 -2.50 -22.15 13.46
CA GLY A 201 -2.61 -21.69 14.85
C GLY A 201 -2.95 -20.19 14.95
N ALA A 202 -2.43 -19.39 14.00
CA ALA A 202 -2.73 -17.98 13.83
C ALA A 202 -2.86 -17.62 12.35
N VAL A 203 -3.64 -16.58 12.05
CA VAL A 203 -3.84 -16.06 10.70
C VAL A 203 -3.56 -14.55 10.66
N LEU A 204 -2.68 -14.12 9.77
CA LEU A 204 -2.42 -12.71 9.48
C LEU A 204 -3.07 -12.33 8.15
N VAL A 205 -4.00 -11.37 8.18
CA VAL A 205 -4.54 -10.75 6.97
C VAL A 205 -3.65 -9.57 6.57
N ALA A 206 -3.04 -9.66 5.39
CA ALA A 206 -2.14 -8.65 4.83
C ALA A 206 -2.50 -8.32 3.37
N THR A 207 -3.81 -8.26 3.08
CA THR A 207 -4.37 -8.17 1.72
C THR A 207 -4.34 -6.77 1.12
N GLY A 208 -3.87 -5.77 1.85
CA GLY A 208 -3.83 -4.38 1.42
C GLY A 208 -5.20 -3.69 1.39
N GLY A 209 -5.22 -2.45 0.98
CA GLY A 209 -6.42 -1.63 0.86
C GLY A 209 -7.18 -1.89 -0.44
N ALA A 210 -8.51 -1.84 -0.39
CA ALA A 210 -9.33 -2.09 -1.57
C ALA A 210 -9.41 -0.85 -2.46
N ALA A 211 -8.71 -0.88 -3.57
CA ALA A 211 -8.77 0.15 -4.61
C ALA A 211 -9.86 -0.15 -5.66
N GLY A 212 -10.04 -1.42 -6.01
CA GLY A 212 -10.97 -1.85 -7.06
C GLY A 212 -12.46 -1.74 -6.72
N LEU A 213 -12.81 -1.30 -5.51
CA LEU A 213 -14.19 -0.99 -5.11
C LEU A 213 -14.71 0.32 -5.73
N TYR A 214 -13.83 1.27 -5.94
CA TYR A 214 -14.22 2.59 -6.40
C TYR A 214 -14.34 2.60 -7.92
N LYS A 215 -15.54 2.91 -8.36
CA LYS A 215 -15.82 3.12 -9.79
C LYS A 215 -15.98 4.62 -9.99
N PRO A 216 -15.11 5.27 -10.75
CA PRO A 216 -15.34 6.66 -11.14
C PRO A 216 -16.55 6.76 -12.07
N ASN A 217 -17.07 7.96 -12.20
CA ASN A 217 -18.21 8.26 -13.10
C ASN A 217 -17.89 7.92 -14.57
N ASN A 218 -16.62 7.79 -14.91
CA ASN A 218 -16.17 7.30 -16.21
C ASN A 218 -15.38 5.99 -16.07
N PRO A 219 -16.02 4.82 -16.16
CA PRO A 219 -15.36 3.51 -16.00
C PRO A 219 -14.27 3.21 -17.02
N GLY A 220 -14.36 3.77 -18.24
CA GLY A 220 -13.35 3.63 -19.28
C GLY A 220 -12.05 4.36 -18.93
N PHE A 221 -12.13 5.45 -18.22
CA PHE A 221 -11.01 6.25 -17.81
C PHE A 221 -10.22 5.60 -16.65
N SER A 222 -10.93 4.92 -15.74
CA SER A 222 -10.37 4.43 -14.50
C SER A 222 -9.51 3.19 -14.62
N ARG A 223 -9.86 2.27 -15.51
CA ARG A 223 -9.21 0.97 -15.60
C ARG A 223 -7.71 1.02 -15.89
N HIS A 224 -7.27 2.03 -16.59
CA HIS A 224 -5.89 2.17 -17.05
C HIS A 224 -5.11 3.21 -16.27
N LYS A 225 -5.74 3.90 -15.31
CA LYS A 225 -5.17 5.03 -14.57
C LYS A 225 -5.27 4.85 -13.06
N MET A 226 -5.25 3.62 -12.57
CA MET A 226 -5.17 3.32 -11.14
C MET A 226 -3.73 3.10 -10.71
N TRP A 227 -3.31 3.80 -9.68
CA TRP A 227 -2.00 3.58 -9.05
C TRP A 227 -1.95 2.27 -8.27
N TYR A 228 -3.03 1.95 -7.56
CA TYR A 228 -3.15 0.74 -6.75
C TYR A 228 -3.70 -0.43 -7.58
N PRO A 229 -3.40 -1.69 -7.16
CA PRO A 229 -3.87 -2.86 -7.88
C PRO A 229 -5.40 -2.88 -8.02
N PRO A 230 -5.96 -2.82 -9.24
CA PRO A 230 -7.41 -2.73 -9.45
C PRO A 230 -8.14 -4.02 -9.08
N PHE A 231 -7.43 -5.11 -8.92
CA PHE A 231 -7.97 -6.41 -8.49
C PHE A 231 -8.09 -6.54 -6.96
N ASN A 232 -7.68 -5.54 -6.20
CA ASN A 232 -7.94 -5.44 -4.77
C ASN A 232 -9.38 -4.95 -4.56
N THR A 233 -10.32 -5.90 -4.54
CA THR A 233 -11.77 -5.65 -4.54
C THR A 233 -12.41 -5.86 -3.17
N GLY A 234 -11.63 -5.84 -2.10
CA GLY A 234 -12.15 -5.90 -0.72
C GLY A 234 -12.39 -7.31 -0.17
N ALA A 235 -11.86 -8.36 -0.82
CA ALA A 235 -12.00 -9.73 -0.32
C ALA A 235 -11.47 -9.90 1.11
N GLY A 236 -10.35 -9.23 1.46
CA GLY A 236 -9.80 -9.23 2.82
C GLY A 236 -10.78 -8.69 3.85
N TYR A 237 -11.47 -7.60 3.55
CA TYR A 237 -12.50 -7.05 4.43
C TYR A 237 -13.73 -7.95 4.51
N ALA A 238 -14.20 -8.46 3.38
CA ALA A 238 -15.36 -9.35 3.33
C ALA A 238 -15.17 -10.62 4.16
N MET A 239 -13.96 -11.17 4.18
CA MET A 239 -13.64 -12.32 5.02
C MET A 239 -13.77 -11.99 6.51
N GLY A 240 -13.23 -10.86 6.95
CA GLY A 240 -13.32 -10.42 8.34
C GLY A 240 -14.75 -10.13 8.78
N ILE A 241 -15.50 -9.37 7.96
CA ILE A 241 -16.90 -9.05 8.24
C ILE A 241 -17.74 -10.32 8.38
N ARG A 242 -17.57 -11.29 7.48
CA ARG A 242 -18.27 -12.57 7.54
C ARG A 242 -17.87 -13.43 8.73
N ALA A 243 -16.66 -13.28 9.22
CA ALA A 243 -16.16 -13.95 10.40
C ALA A 243 -16.59 -13.27 11.71
N GLY A 244 -17.15 -12.05 11.65
CA GLY A 244 -17.59 -11.30 12.82
C GLY A 244 -16.52 -10.34 13.39
N ALA A 245 -15.42 -10.10 12.68
CA ALA A 245 -14.41 -9.15 13.10
C ALA A 245 -14.96 -7.71 13.04
N GLU A 246 -14.64 -6.91 14.03
CA GLU A 246 -14.95 -5.48 14.00
C GLU A 246 -14.10 -4.76 12.94
N MET A 247 -14.72 -3.80 12.29
CA MET A 247 -14.11 -2.97 11.27
C MET A 247 -14.24 -1.49 11.61
N THR A 248 -13.41 -0.66 11.00
CA THR A 248 -13.43 0.78 11.24
C THR A 248 -13.29 1.58 9.94
N SER A 249 -13.87 2.76 9.95
CA SER A 249 -13.62 3.86 9.02
C SER A 249 -13.94 3.57 7.54
N PHE A 250 -14.97 2.77 7.23
CA PHE A 250 -15.35 2.48 5.85
C PHE A 250 -15.82 3.70 5.06
N GLU A 251 -16.20 4.78 5.74
CA GLU A 251 -16.49 6.09 5.15
C GLU A 251 -15.23 6.80 4.64
N MET A 252 -14.04 6.35 5.02
CA MET A 252 -12.78 6.98 4.67
C MET A 252 -12.15 6.35 3.43
N ARG A 253 -11.72 7.21 2.53
CA ARG A 253 -10.94 6.84 1.34
C ARG A 253 -9.66 7.68 1.30
N PHE A 254 -8.53 7.03 1.08
CA PHE A 254 -7.30 7.75 0.83
C PHE A 254 -7.31 8.32 -0.58
N ILE A 255 -7.18 9.63 -0.67
CA ILE A 255 -7.04 10.37 -1.93
C ILE A 255 -5.87 11.33 -1.78
N ALA A 256 -4.99 11.38 -2.77
CA ALA A 256 -3.93 12.37 -2.86
C ALA A 256 -3.96 13.05 -4.24
N LEU A 257 -3.40 14.25 -4.33
CA LEU A 257 -3.24 14.93 -5.61
C LEU A 257 -2.48 14.08 -6.62
N ARG A 258 -2.89 14.18 -7.88
CA ARG A 258 -2.29 13.47 -9.00
C ARG A 258 -1.99 14.44 -10.14
N CYS A 259 -0.97 14.13 -10.93
CA CYS A 259 -0.80 14.76 -12.22
C CYS A 259 -1.97 14.35 -13.11
N LYS A 260 -2.61 15.32 -13.74
CA LYS A 260 -3.78 15.06 -14.59
C LYS A 260 -3.45 14.09 -15.71
N ASP A 261 -4.40 13.22 -16.01
CA ASP A 261 -4.38 12.21 -17.08
C ASP A 261 -3.40 11.04 -16.87
N THR A 262 -2.47 11.12 -15.94
CA THR A 262 -1.51 10.05 -15.68
C THR A 262 -1.66 9.39 -14.32
N ILE A 263 -2.42 10.01 -13.40
CA ILE A 263 -2.54 9.62 -11.99
C ILE A 263 -1.20 9.50 -11.24
N ALA A 264 -0.14 10.03 -11.80
CA ALA A 264 1.16 10.05 -11.15
C ALA A 264 1.11 10.89 -9.87
N PRO A 265 1.76 10.46 -8.78
CA PRO A 265 1.74 11.22 -7.52
C PRO A 265 2.48 12.56 -7.68
N THR A 266 1.97 13.59 -7.03
CA THR A 266 2.51 14.95 -7.13
C THR A 266 3.64 15.26 -6.16
N GLY A 267 3.84 14.44 -5.12
CA GLY A 267 4.79 14.71 -4.04
C GLY A 267 6.23 14.92 -4.51
N THR A 268 6.68 14.14 -5.48
CA THR A 268 8.03 14.29 -6.05
C THR A 268 8.23 15.62 -6.74
N ILE A 269 7.19 16.19 -7.37
CA ILE A 269 7.24 17.53 -7.96
C ILE A 269 7.22 18.59 -6.86
N ALA A 270 6.23 18.52 -5.96
CA ALA A 270 6.06 19.52 -4.92
C ALA A 270 7.28 19.65 -4.00
N GLN A 271 7.91 18.53 -3.67
CA GLN A 271 9.03 18.51 -2.72
C GLN A 271 10.39 18.35 -3.37
N GLY A 272 10.47 17.59 -4.46
CA GLY A 272 11.74 17.34 -5.14
C GLY A 272 12.32 18.60 -5.77
N VAL A 273 11.46 19.49 -6.28
CA VAL A 273 11.84 20.74 -6.91
C VAL A 273 11.20 21.97 -6.25
N GLY A 274 10.54 21.80 -5.10
CA GLY A 274 9.92 22.90 -4.36
C GLY A 274 8.74 23.55 -5.08
N ALA A 275 8.07 22.83 -5.98
CA ALA A 275 6.99 23.37 -6.79
C ALA A 275 5.77 23.72 -5.94
N LYS A 276 5.30 24.97 -6.05
CA LYS A 276 4.13 25.49 -5.35
C LYS A 276 2.84 25.24 -6.12
N GLN A 277 1.73 25.05 -5.39
CA GLN A 277 0.41 24.94 -6.00
C GLN A 277 -0.09 26.31 -6.44
N ILE A 278 -0.41 26.44 -7.73
CA ILE A 278 -0.97 27.65 -8.31
C ILE A 278 -2.29 27.34 -9.03
N ASN A 279 -3.16 28.35 -9.11
CA ASN A 279 -4.37 28.29 -9.91
C ASN A 279 -4.13 28.81 -11.35
N SER A 280 -5.15 28.78 -12.19
CA SER A 280 -5.08 29.22 -13.60
C SER A 280 -4.68 30.69 -13.79
N LYS A 281 -4.77 31.50 -12.74
CA LYS A 281 -4.37 32.91 -12.72
C LYS A 281 -2.94 33.12 -12.21
N GLY A 282 -2.21 32.04 -11.90
CA GLY A 282 -0.86 32.08 -11.36
C GLY A 282 -0.75 32.41 -9.87
N PHE A 283 -1.89 32.48 -9.13
CA PHE A 283 -1.84 32.72 -7.69
C PHE A 283 -1.47 31.46 -6.94
N VAL A 284 -0.49 31.56 -6.05
CA VAL A 284 -0.16 30.52 -5.06
C VAL A 284 -1.27 30.47 -4.03
N TYR A 285 -1.93 29.31 -3.91
CA TYR A 285 -3.06 29.16 -2.99
C TYR A 285 -2.77 28.25 -1.81
N GLU A 286 -1.64 27.55 -1.79
CA GLU A 286 -1.30 26.62 -0.71
C GLU A 286 -1.18 27.32 0.66
N ASP A 287 -0.73 28.56 0.70
CA ASP A 287 -0.65 29.36 1.93
C ASP A 287 -2.03 29.62 2.57
N LYS A 288 -3.08 29.62 1.76
CA LYS A 288 -4.47 29.79 2.20
C LYS A 288 -5.09 28.53 2.79
N TYR A 289 -4.75 27.36 2.22
CA TYR A 289 -5.41 26.11 2.54
C TYR A 289 -4.54 25.18 3.39
N GLY A 290 -3.23 25.33 3.37
CA GLY A 290 -2.24 24.54 4.07
C GLY A 290 -1.51 23.52 3.19
N LEU A 291 -0.55 22.82 3.80
CA LEU A 291 0.45 22.01 3.10
C LEU A 291 0.35 20.51 3.39
N THR A 292 -0.53 20.08 4.29
CA THR A 292 -0.76 18.65 4.51
C THR A 292 -1.39 18.00 3.27
N THR A 293 -1.34 16.70 3.16
CA THR A 293 -1.92 15.99 2.02
C THR A 293 -3.40 16.32 1.82
N SER A 294 -4.14 16.33 2.90
CA SER A 294 -5.59 16.61 2.89
C SER A 294 -5.86 18.07 2.50
N GLU A 295 -5.10 19.01 3.04
CA GLU A 295 -5.22 20.43 2.74
C GLU A 295 -4.87 20.75 1.27
N ARG A 296 -3.82 20.14 0.73
CA ARG A 296 -3.43 20.27 -0.68
C ARG A 296 -4.52 19.78 -1.63
N VAL A 297 -5.14 18.65 -1.34
CA VAL A 297 -6.29 18.14 -2.12
C VAL A 297 -7.46 19.08 -1.99
N TYR A 298 -7.82 19.46 -0.77
CA TYR A 298 -8.94 20.37 -0.51
C TYR A 298 -8.76 21.71 -1.23
N GLY A 299 -7.57 22.31 -1.14
CA GLY A 299 -7.27 23.58 -1.83
C GLY A 299 -7.46 23.49 -3.34
N THR A 300 -6.95 22.43 -3.98
CA THR A 300 -7.13 22.20 -5.42
C THR A 300 -8.60 22.05 -5.81
N VAL A 301 -9.33 21.23 -5.07
CA VAL A 301 -10.77 21.04 -5.30
C VAL A 301 -11.53 22.35 -5.14
N ARG A 302 -11.20 23.11 -4.09
CA ARG A 302 -11.87 24.37 -3.79
C ARG A 302 -11.59 25.44 -4.84
N GLU A 303 -10.36 25.58 -5.30
CA GLU A 303 -10.03 26.53 -6.38
C GLU A 303 -10.76 26.15 -7.68
N ASN A 304 -10.85 24.87 -8.03
CA ASN A 304 -11.64 24.40 -9.17
C ASN A 304 -13.13 24.76 -9.02
N GLN A 305 -13.72 24.53 -7.86
CA GLN A 305 -15.13 24.88 -7.58
C GLN A 305 -15.42 26.37 -7.65
N LEU A 306 -14.42 27.19 -7.29
CA LEU A 306 -14.54 28.65 -7.35
C LEU A 306 -14.32 29.22 -8.78
N GLY A 307 -14.08 28.35 -9.77
CA GLY A 307 -13.80 28.77 -11.15
C GLY A 307 -12.38 29.33 -11.36
N ASN A 308 -11.47 29.07 -10.45
CA ASN A 308 -10.07 29.44 -10.55
C ASN A 308 -9.19 28.34 -11.14
N GLY A 309 -9.73 27.17 -11.44
CA GLY A 309 -9.02 26.09 -12.11
C GLY A 309 -8.84 26.30 -13.60
N PRO A 310 -8.03 25.46 -14.30
CA PRO A 310 -7.28 24.33 -13.71
C PRO A 310 -6.17 24.77 -12.77
N CYS A 311 -5.75 23.87 -11.89
CA CYS A 311 -4.66 24.08 -10.94
C CYS A 311 -3.39 23.35 -11.39
N TYR A 312 -2.24 23.89 -10.99
CA TYR A 312 -0.93 23.39 -11.41
C TYR A 312 0.05 23.33 -10.23
N LEU A 313 1.09 22.52 -10.40
CA LEU A 313 2.36 22.71 -9.69
C LEU A 313 3.28 23.54 -10.55
N LYS A 314 3.80 24.62 -9.97
CA LYS A 314 4.69 25.57 -10.64
C LYS A 314 6.06 24.94 -10.86
N THR A 315 6.27 24.36 -12.01
CA THR A 315 7.53 23.70 -12.39
C THR A 315 8.27 24.47 -13.48
N SER A 316 7.58 25.31 -14.25
CA SER A 316 8.24 26.12 -15.28
C SER A 316 9.32 27.02 -14.66
N GLY A 317 10.53 26.91 -15.21
CA GLY A 317 11.71 27.65 -14.73
C GLY A 317 12.61 26.87 -13.75
N ILE A 318 12.33 25.58 -13.47
CA ILE A 318 13.30 24.70 -12.79
C ILE A 318 14.53 24.53 -13.69
N ASP A 319 15.68 24.26 -13.08
CA ASP A 319 16.90 24.02 -13.84
C ASP A 319 16.92 22.63 -14.51
N LYS A 320 17.89 22.43 -15.41
CA LYS A 320 17.98 21.16 -16.15
C LYS A 320 18.26 19.95 -15.29
N ASP A 321 19.02 20.10 -14.22
CA ASP A 321 19.33 19.01 -13.30
C ASP A 321 18.09 18.60 -12.50
N GLN A 322 17.28 19.57 -12.08
CA GLN A 322 15.99 19.33 -11.44
C GLN A 322 15.01 18.64 -12.39
N GLU A 323 14.94 19.09 -13.65
CA GLU A 323 14.10 18.47 -14.68
C GLU A 323 14.52 17.02 -14.94
N GLU A 324 15.80 16.75 -15.15
CA GLU A 324 16.33 15.41 -15.37
C GLU A 324 16.04 14.48 -14.17
N ASN A 325 16.20 15.00 -12.95
CA ASN A 325 15.88 14.27 -11.73
C ASN A 325 14.40 13.93 -11.63
N LEU A 326 13.49 14.83 -12.04
CA LEU A 326 12.06 14.55 -12.11
C LEU A 326 11.75 13.45 -13.14
N LEU A 327 12.31 13.56 -14.33
CA LEU A 327 12.11 12.55 -15.39
C LEU A 327 12.55 11.16 -14.93
N LYS A 328 13.74 11.06 -14.30
CA LYS A 328 14.26 9.80 -13.72
C LYS A 328 13.37 9.27 -12.61
N ALA A 329 12.94 10.12 -11.69
CA ALA A 329 12.09 9.71 -10.57
C ALA A 329 10.74 9.16 -11.06
N TYR A 330 10.13 9.80 -12.05
CA TYR A 330 8.86 9.33 -12.59
C TYR A 330 9.01 8.13 -13.52
N LEU A 331 10.14 7.97 -14.20
CA LEU A 331 10.40 6.77 -14.99
C LEU A 331 10.33 5.50 -14.12
N ASN A 332 10.83 5.59 -12.89
CA ASN A 332 10.78 4.46 -11.94
C ASN A 332 9.42 4.31 -11.25
N MET A 333 8.80 5.43 -10.90
CA MET A 333 7.61 5.44 -10.03
C MET A 333 6.29 5.45 -10.79
N ALA A 334 6.21 6.22 -11.87
CA ALA A 334 5.02 6.40 -12.69
C ALA A 334 5.41 6.69 -14.14
N PRO A 335 5.92 5.71 -14.88
CA PRO A 335 6.48 5.91 -16.22
C PRO A 335 5.50 6.58 -17.20
N SER A 336 4.20 6.45 -16.99
CA SER A 336 3.18 7.14 -17.79
C SER A 336 3.33 8.67 -17.77
N GLN A 337 3.83 9.23 -16.67
CA GLN A 337 4.07 10.69 -16.59
C GLN A 337 5.29 11.11 -17.43
N THR A 338 6.38 10.35 -17.33
CA THR A 338 7.57 10.61 -18.16
C THR A 338 7.26 10.44 -19.65
N LEU A 339 6.52 9.38 -20.01
CA LEU A 339 6.10 9.14 -21.38
C LEU A 339 5.22 10.29 -21.91
N LYS A 340 4.26 10.77 -21.09
CA LYS A 340 3.43 11.93 -21.45
C LYS A 340 4.29 13.14 -21.80
N TRP A 341 5.26 13.50 -20.95
CA TRP A 341 6.14 14.64 -21.19
C TRP A 341 6.96 14.49 -22.48
N ILE A 342 7.47 13.28 -22.75
CA ILE A 342 8.23 13.00 -23.95
C ILE A 342 7.34 13.06 -25.21
N GLU A 343 6.15 12.47 -25.15
CA GLU A 343 5.21 12.40 -26.27
C GLU A 343 4.64 13.77 -26.64
N THR A 344 4.31 14.59 -25.63
CA THR A 344 3.76 15.94 -25.86
C THR A 344 4.83 16.99 -26.13
N GLY A 345 6.07 16.74 -25.73
CA GLY A 345 7.14 17.73 -25.71
C GLY A 345 6.97 18.82 -24.64
N GLU A 346 6.00 18.65 -23.76
CA GLU A 346 5.70 19.59 -22.67
C GLU A 346 6.51 19.23 -21.41
N LEU A 347 7.80 19.51 -21.42
CA LEU A 347 8.70 19.18 -20.31
C LEU A 347 8.38 20.02 -19.06
N PRO A 348 8.60 19.47 -17.86
CA PRO A 348 8.23 20.16 -16.62
C PRO A 348 9.03 21.43 -16.34
N GLY A 349 10.22 21.60 -16.94
CA GLY A 349 10.98 22.83 -16.86
C GLY A 349 10.44 23.96 -17.73
N GLU A 350 9.65 23.64 -18.74
CA GLU A 350 9.06 24.60 -19.69
C GLU A 350 7.61 24.92 -19.36
N GLN A 351 6.85 23.93 -18.86
CA GLN A 351 5.43 24.06 -18.56
C GLN A 351 5.10 23.57 -17.15
N ASP A 352 4.13 24.24 -16.52
CA ASP A 352 3.63 23.83 -15.20
C ASP A 352 2.82 22.55 -15.31
N VAL A 353 2.95 21.68 -14.33
CA VAL A 353 2.29 20.39 -14.32
C VAL A 353 0.86 20.52 -13.79
N GLU A 354 -0.14 20.29 -14.65
CA GLU A 354 -1.55 20.29 -14.25
C GLU A 354 -1.84 19.17 -13.26
N ILE A 355 -2.56 19.52 -12.20
CA ILE A 355 -2.91 18.62 -11.10
C ILE A 355 -4.41 18.51 -10.92
N GLU A 356 -4.83 17.37 -10.38
CA GLU A 356 -6.24 17.10 -10.16
C GLU A 356 -6.45 16.39 -8.81
N GLY A 357 -7.52 16.76 -8.11
CA GLY A 357 -7.89 16.27 -6.80
C GLY A 357 -9.24 15.56 -6.73
N THR A 358 -9.94 15.43 -7.87
CA THR A 358 -11.31 14.90 -7.92
C THR A 358 -11.50 13.83 -8.98
N GLU A 359 -12.58 13.08 -8.86
CA GLU A 359 -13.02 12.17 -9.91
C GLU A 359 -13.57 12.94 -11.13
N PRO A 360 -13.44 12.42 -12.34
CA PRO A 360 -12.95 11.09 -12.70
C PRO A 360 -11.41 10.96 -12.78
N TYR A 361 -10.69 12.00 -12.47
CA TYR A 361 -9.24 12.08 -12.67
C TYR A 361 -8.44 11.40 -11.56
N ILE A 362 -9.01 11.32 -10.35
CA ILE A 362 -8.43 10.58 -9.24
C ILE A 362 -9.07 9.21 -9.11
N VAL A 363 -8.39 8.21 -9.60
CA VAL A 363 -8.77 6.80 -9.48
C VAL A 363 -7.73 6.03 -8.68
N GLY A 364 -6.87 6.70 -7.99
CA GLY A 364 -5.73 6.09 -7.34
C GLY A 364 -5.92 5.77 -5.86
N GLY A 365 -7.07 6.12 -5.29
CA GLY A 365 -7.31 5.90 -3.87
C GLY A 365 -7.67 4.46 -3.52
N HIS A 366 -7.42 4.09 -2.29
CA HIS A 366 -7.90 2.84 -1.69
C HIS A 366 -8.71 3.17 -0.43
N THR A 367 -9.36 2.17 0.14
CA THR A 367 -10.00 2.32 1.44
C THR A 367 -8.96 2.74 2.48
N ALA A 368 -9.24 3.77 3.25
CA ALA A 368 -8.49 4.13 4.46
C ALA A 368 -9.18 3.53 5.70
N SER A 369 -9.62 2.30 5.58
CA SER A 369 -10.46 1.55 6.50
C SER A 369 -9.95 0.12 6.62
N GLY A 370 -10.45 -0.62 7.58
CA GLY A 370 -10.08 -2.02 7.72
C GLY A 370 -10.43 -2.62 9.08
N TYR A 371 -9.70 -3.65 9.44
CA TYR A 371 -9.88 -4.33 10.71
C TYR A 371 -9.59 -3.39 11.88
N TRP A 372 -10.47 -3.40 12.87
CA TRP A 372 -10.13 -2.89 14.19
C TRP A 372 -9.12 -3.82 14.84
N VAL A 373 -8.00 -3.27 15.29
CA VAL A 373 -6.92 -4.03 15.92
C VAL A 373 -6.44 -3.35 17.20
N ASP A 374 -5.86 -4.12 18.10
CA ASP A 374 -5.12 -3.61 19.24
C ASP A 374 -3.66 -3.26 18.87
N THR A 375 -2.85 -2.89 19.85
CA THR A 375 -1.44 -2.54 19.65
C THR A 375 -0.58 -3.74 19.22
N ASN A 376 -1.02 -4.97 19.46
CA ASN A 376 -0.38 -6.21 18.99
C ASN A 376 -0.84 -6.59 17.59
N ARG A 377 -1.72 -5.77 16.98
CA ARG A 377 -2.36 -6.05 15.68
C ARG A 377 -3.33 -7.23 15.69
N GLU A 378 -3.74 -7.71 16.86
CA GLU A 378 -4.82 -8.70 16.98
C GLU A 378 -6.18 -8.03 16.77
N THR A 379 -7.05 -8.70 16.03
CA THR A 379 -8.42 -8.26 15.79
C THR A 379 -9.34 -8.66 16.96
N THR A 380 -10.63 -8.39 16.85
CA THR A 380 -11.63 -8.86 17.83
C THR A 380 -11.89 -10.38 17.78
N ILE A 381 -11.24 -11.11 16.86
CA ILE A 381 -11.25 -12.56 16.76
C ILE A 381 -9.90 -13.09 17.21
N HIS A 382 -9.87 -13.97 18.20
CA HIS A 382 -8.63 -14.52 18.73
C HIS A 382 -7.80 -15.27 17.68
N GLY A 383 -6.49 -15.00 17.65
CA GLY A 383 -5.54 -15.56 16.70
C GLY A 383 -5.63 -14.98 15.30
N LEU A 384 -6.55 -14.04 15.07
CA LEU A 384 -6.66 -13.32 13.81
C LEU A 384 -6.00 -11.95 13.93
N TYR A 385 -4.97 -11.73 13.14
CA TYR A 385 -4.18 -10.49 13.07
C TYR A 385 -4.41 -9.77 11.74
N ALA A 386 -4.20 -8.48 11.71
CA ALA A 386 -4.22 -7.70 10.48
C ALA A 386 -3.09 -6.67 10.45
N ALA A 387 -2.38 -6.58 9.31
CA ALA A 387 -1.29 -5.64 9.12
C ALA A 387 -1.26 -5.05 7.71
N GLY A 388 -0.70 -3.84 7.60
CA GLY A 388 -0.70 -3.06 6.36
C GLY A 388 -2.04 -2.38 6.12
N ASP A 389 -2.33 -2.01 4.87
CA ASP A 389 -3.50 -1.20 4.53
C ASP A 389 -4.85 -1.86 4.88
N VAL A 390 -4.90 -3.17 5.05
CA VAL A 390 -6.11 -3.89 5.45
C VAL A 390 -6.46 -3.72 6.93
N ALA A 391 -5.47 -3.42 7.77
CA ALA A 391 -5.66 -3.03 9.18
C ALA A 391 -5.89 -1.52 9.31
N GLY A 392 -5.89 -0.84 8.19
CA GLY A 392 -6.03 0.59 8.14
C GLY A 392 -7.40 1.05 8.57
N GLY A 393 -7.48 2.13 9.08
CA GLY A 393 -8.55 3.00 9.35
C GLY A 393 -7.99 4.39 9.31
N CYS A 394 -8.79 5.40 9.48
CA CYS A 394 -8.31 6.78 9.52
C CYS A 394 -7.10 6.94 10.46
N PRO A 395 -7.07 6.32 11.63
CA PRO A 395 -5.91 6.43 12.50
C PRO A 395 -4.67 5.72 11.97
N GLN A 396 -4.85 4.79 11.06
CA GLN A 396 -3.80 3.89 10.59
C GLN A 396 -3.37 4.15 9.15
N LYS A 397 -4.06 5.04 8.42
CA LYS A 397 -3.73 5.33 7.03
C LYS A 397 -2.26 5.76 6.84
N TYR A 398 -1.65 6.31 7.89
CA TYR A 398 -0.25 6.71 7.88
C TYR A 398 0.70 5.56 8.13
N VAL A 399 0.34 4.63 9.00
CA VAL A 399 1.12 3.42 9.26
C VAL A 399 1.21 2.55 8.03
N CYS A 400 0.10 2.41 7.31
CA CYS A 400 0.02 1.58 6.12
C CYS A 400 0.67 2.21 4.89
N LEU A 401 0.63 3.52 4.80
CA LEU A 401 1.15 4.26 3.64
C LEU A 401 2.65 4.55 3.72
N LEU A 402 3.29 4.16 4.80
CA LEU A 402 4.69 4.41 5.05
C LEU A 402 5.61 3.78 4.01
N TYR A 403 5.23 2.62 3.54
CA TYR A 403 6.00 1.85 2.57
C TYR A 403 5.42 1.90 1.16
N THR A 404 4.16 2.30 0.99
CA THR A 404 3.43 2.10 -0.26
C THR A 404 3.11 3.36 -1.03
N SER A 405 3.31 4.51 -0.43
CA SER A 405 2.97 5.76 -1.11
C SER A 405 4.18 6.66 -1.30
N PRO A 406 4.50 7.01 -2.54
CA PRO A 406 5.24 8.24 -2.82
C PRO A 406 4.32 9.41 -2.48
N SER A 407 3.93 9.51 -1.22
CA SER A 407 2.93 10.49 -0.79
C SER A 407 3.53 11.88 -0.76
N PRO A 408 2.78 12.90 -1.19
CA PRO A 408 3.12 14.30 -1.00
C PRO A 408 3.01 14.78 0.46
N ARG A 409 3.06 13.89 1.44
CA ARG A 409 2.85 14.21 2.85
C ARG A 409 4.00 14.90 3.54
N ASP A 410 5.00 15.19 2.79
CA ASP A 410 6.26 15.66 3.30
C ASP A 410 6.35 17.13 3.03
N SER A 411 5.75 17.90 3.80
CA SER A 411 6.02 19.34 3.88
C SER A 411 6.57 19.67 5.25
#